data_fefff09acc4350cb780ac19ff2e3eb6c
#
_entry.id   fefff09acc4350cb780ac19ff2e3eb6c
#
_cell.length_a   1.000
_cell.length_b   1.000
_cell.length_c   1.000
_cell.angle_alpha   90.00
_cell.angle_beta   90.00
_cell.angle_gamma   90.00
#
_symmetry.space_group_name_H-M   'P 1'
#
loop_
_entity.id
_entity.type
_entity.pdbx_description
1 polymer ?
#
loop_
_entity_poly.entity_id
_entity_poly.type
_entity_poly.pdbx_seq_one_letter_code
_entity_poly.pdbx_strand_id
1 'polypeptide(L)'
;DVPAGQYAEKILSWYGLDMRELESRGLVTYGSNVKEVSAQVSEGSADAGIIYSTDAFSAGLPVLDRASEEMCGKVVYPASVLKSSGRQKEAQDFLDFLSGPKAQAVFERIGFSMAE
;
A
#
# COMPACT_ATOMS: atom_id res chain seq x y z
N ASP A 1 -3.41 1.71 12.82
CA ASP A 1 -3.11 0.25 12.96
C ASP A 1 -3.36 -0.56 11.69
N VAL A 2 -3.16 0.05 10.54
CA VAL A 2 -3.22 -0.62 9.23
C VAL A 2 -1.80 -0.89 8.72
N PRO A 3 -1.60 -1.89 7.83
CA PRO A 3 -0.27 -2.25 7.32
C PRO A 3 0.52 -1.07 6.75
N ALA A 4 -0.13 -0.14 6.06
CA ALA A 4 0.52 1.06 5.52
C ALA A 4 1.21 1.91 6.59
N GLY A 5 0.59 2.10 7.77
CA GLY A 5 1.18 2.81 8.89
C GLY A 5 2.42 2.11 9.45
N GLN A 6 2.40 0.79 9.52
CA GLN A 6 3.56 -0.01 9.96
C GLN A 6 4.73 0.10 8.98
N TYR A 7 4.46 0.11 7.69
CA TYR A 7 5.49 0.34 6.68
C TYR A 7 6.04 1.76 6.76
N ALA A 8 5.20 2.77 6.97
CA ALA A 8 5.61 4.16 7.13
C ALA A 8 6.56 4.33 8.33
N GLU A 9 6.25 3.72 9.48
CA GLU A 9 7.11 3.74 10.66
C GLU A 9 8.49 3.13 10.38
N LYS A 10 8.54 1.99 9.69
CA LYS A 10 9.80 1.36 9.28
C LYS A 10 10.61 2.23 8.32
N ILE A 11 9.97 2.87 7.35
CA ILE A 11 10.62 3.77 6.39
C ILE A 11 11.23 4.97 7.13
N LEU A 12 10.49 5.61 8.02
CA LEU A 12 11.00 6.72 8.80
C LEU A 12 12.17 6.30 9.70
N SER A 13 12.07 5.13 10.35
CA SER A 13 13.17 4.58 11.16
C SER A 13 14.41 4.28 10.33
N TRP A 14 14.27 3.84 9.09
CA TRP A 14 15.39 3.65 8.17
C TRP A 14 16.18 4.94 7.96
N TYR A 15 15.48 6.07 7.85
CA TYR A 15 16.10 7.41 7.74
C TYR A 15 16.55 8.00 9.09
N GLY A 16 16.48 7.24 10.17
CA GLY A 16 16.84 7.71 11.51
C GLY A 16 15.83 8.69 12.12
N LEU A 17 14.59 8.69 11.63
CA LEU A 17 13.51 9.53 12.12
C LEU A 17 12.63 8.72 13.09
N ASP A 18 12.36 9.31 14.26
CA ASP A 18 11.45 8.73 15.25
C ASP A 18 10.04 9.29 15.08
N MET A 19 9.08 8.39 14.86
CA MET A 19 7.68 8.77 14.63
C MET A 19 7.09 9.55 15.81
N ARG A 20 7.41 9.17 17.04
CA ARG A 20 6.90 9.83 18.25
C ARG A 20 7.45 11.22 18.42
N GLU A 21 8.73 11.40 18.07
CA GLU A 21 9.35 12.72 18.06
C GLU A 21 8.67 13.62 17.03
N LEU A 22 8.45 13.13 15.82
CA LEU A 22 7.76 13.87 14.77
C LEU A 22 6.31 14.23 15.18
N GLU A 23 5.60 13.31 15.81
CA GLU A 23 4.26 13.58 16.37
C GLU A 23 4.29 14.68 17.42
N SER A 24 5.23 14.61 18.39
CA SER A 24 5.35 15.59 19.45
C SER A 24 5.63 17.00 18.93
N ARG A 25 6.23 17.11 17.75
CA ARG A 25 6.49 18.35 17.04
C ARG A 25 5.37 18.80 16.12
N GLY A 26 4.27 18.05 16.05
CA GLY A 26 3.14 18.33 15.17
C GLY A 26 3.45 18.19 13.67
N LEU A 27 4.45 17.39 13.31
CA LEU A 27 4.90 17.18 11.93
C LEU A 27 4.26 15.99 11.26
N VAL A 28 3.50 15.18 11.99
CA VAL A 28 2.81 14.00 11.48
C VAL A 28 1.32 14.10 11.77
N THR A 29 0.53 13.78 10.77
CA THR A 29 -0.90 13.52 10.90
C THR A 29 -1.22 12.14 10.34
N TYR A 30 -2.29 11.55 10.83
CA TYR A 30 -2.72 10.22 10.40
C TYR A 30 -4.02 10.29 9.63
N GLY A 31 -4.15 9.48 8.59
CA GLY A 31 -5.42 9.14 7.99
C GLY A 31 -5.94 7.80 8.54
N SER A 32 -7.24 7.61 8.57
CA SER A 32 -7.86 6.34 8.93
C SER A 32 -7.64 5.25 7.86
N ASN A 33 -7.30 5.68 6.65
CA ASN A 33 -6.98 4.83 5.51
C ASN A 33 -6.15 5.61 4.48
N VAL A 34 -5.59 4.90 3.47
CA VAL A 34 -4.73 5.51 2.44
C VAL A 34 -5.45 6.54 1.56
N LYS A 35 -6.77 6.45 1.38
CA LYS A 35 -7.53 7.44 0.62
C LYS A 35 -7.61 8.77 1.35
N GLU A 36 -7.74 8.75 2.66
CA GLU A 36 -7.73 9.96 3.48
C GLU A 36 -6.36 10.64 3.42
N VAL A 37 -5.27 9.87 3.50
CA VAL A 37 -3.90 10.41 3.33
C VAL A 37 -3.74 11.04 1.94
N SER A 38 -4.21 10.37 0.89
CA SER A 38 -4.18 10.90 -0.48
C SER A 38 -4.98 12.20 -0.61
N ALA A 39 -6.14 12.29 0.05
CA ALA A 39 -6.97 13.50 0.06
C ALA A 39 -6.25 14.66 0.78
N GLN A 40 -5.66 14.42 1.94
CA GLN A 40 -4.91 15.44 2.69
C GLN A 40 -3.77 16.04 1.86
N VAL A 41 -3.05 15.22 1.09
CA VAL A 41 -2.01 15.71 0.18
C VAL A 41 -2.60 16.46 -1.00
N SER A 42 -3.66 15.94 -1.62
CA SER A 42 -4.33 16.58 -2.76
C SER A 42 -4.93 17.94 -2.42
N GLU A 43 -5.42 18.09 -1.20
CA GLU A 43 -6.04 19.33 -0.68
C GLU A 43 -5.01 20.31 -0.11
N GLY A 44 -3.74 19.89 0.01
CA GLY A 44 -2.66 20.72 0.54
C GLY A 44 -2.67 20.85 2.07
N SER A 45 -3.40 20.01 2.79
CA SER A 45 -3.38 19.97 4.25
C SER A 45 -2.18 19.18 4.79
N ALA A 46 -1.54 18.38 3.95
CA ALA A 46 -0.25 17.75 4.19
C ALA A 46 0.66 17.96 2.97
N ASP A 47 1.95 18.21 3.21
CA ASP A 47 2.93 18.45 2.15
C ASP A 47 3.32 17.16 1.43
N ALA A 48 3.34 16.03 2.14
CA ALA A 48 3.65 14.72 1.59
C ALA A 48 2.92 13.63 2.38
N GLY A 49 2.76 12.45 1.78
CA GLY A 49 2.14 11.29 2.40
C GLY A 49 2.87 10.01 2.04
N ILE A 50 2.88 9.05 2.94
CA ILE A 50 3.37 7.69 2.68
C ILE A 50 2.15 6.81 2.42
N ILE A 51 2.03 6.35 1.19
CA ILE A 51 0.92 5.52 0.69
C ILE A 51 1.48 4.44 -0.24
N TYR A 52 0.64 3.53 -0.69
CA TYR A 52 1.04 2.58 -1.73
C TYR A 52 1.15 3.28 -3.09
N SER A 53 2.05 2.81 -3.93
CA SER A 53 2.21 3.35 -5.30
C SER A 53 0.94 3.24 -6.15
N THR A 54 0.14 2.21 -5.91
CA THR A 54 -1.16 2.00 -6.55
C THR A 54 -2.19 3.05 -6.16
N ASP A 55 -2.17 3.51 -4.91
CA ASP A 55 -3.04 4.59 -4.43
C ASP A 55 -2.59 5.95 -5.00
N ALA A 56 -1.29 6.20 -5.06
CA ALA A 56 -0.74 7.40 -5.69
C ALA A 56 -1.14 7.47 -7.19
N PHE A 57 -1.02 6.34 -7.90
CA PHE A 57 -1.46 6.22 -9.29
C PHE A 57 -2.94 6.53 -9.45
N SER A 58 -3.79 5.92 -8.62
CA SER A 58 -5.25 6.11 -8.68
C SER A 58 -5.68 7.52 -8.32
N ALA A 59 -4.96 8.19 -7.42
CA ALA A 59 -5.23 9.57 -7.01
C ALA A 59 -4.58 10.63 -7.94
N GLY A 60 -3.77 10.21 -8.92
CA GLY A 60 -3.03 11.12 -9.80
C GLY A 60 -1.96 11.93 -9.09
N LEU A 61 -1.45 11.44 -7.96
CA LEU A 61 -0.42 12.11 -7.18
C LEU A 61 0.98 11.80 -7.71
N PRO A 62 1.90 12.78 -7.73
CA PRO A 62 3.27 12.54 -8.09
C PRO A 62 3.97 11.67 -7.03
N VAL A 63 4.73 10.69 -7.47
CA VAL A 63 5.61 9.89 -6.61
C VAL A 63 6.97 10.58 -6.54
N LEU A 64 7.32 11.10 -5.37
CA LEU A 64 8.58 11.81 -5.14
C LEU A 64 9.73 10.83 -4.86
N ASP A 65 9.43 9.75 -4.13
CA ASP A 65 10.39 8.72 -3.79
C ASP A 65 9.68 7.38 -3.57
N ARG A 66 10.43 6.28 -3.58
CA ARG A 66 9.93 4.92 -3.36
C ARG A 66 10.75 4.22 -2.30
N ALA A 67 10.07 3.59 -1.35
CA ALA A 67 10.72 2.71 -0.39
C ALA A 67 11.18 1.41 -1.05
N SER A 68 12.37 0.97 -0.69
CA SER A 68 12.88 -0.35 -1.07
C SER A 68 12.45 -1.42 -0.07
N GLU A 69 12.57 -2.68 -0.47
CA GLU A 69 12.31 -3.82 0.42
C GLU A 69 13.21 -3.81 1.66
N GLU A 70 14.44 -3.30 1.56
CA GLU A 70 15.35 -3.17 2.69
C GLU A 70 14.85 -2.20 3.76
N MET A 71 14.10 -1.17 3.36
CA MET A 71 13.58 -0.14 4.26
C MET A 71 12.41 -0.64 5.10
N CYS A 72 11.47 -1.36 4.50
CA CYS A 72 10.19 -1.69 5.15
C CYS A 72 9.78 -3.16 5.08
N GLY A 73 10.55 -4.00 4.39
CA GLY A 73 10.18 -5.36 4.05
C GLY A 73 9.30 -5.45 2.81
N LYS A 74 9.06 -6.66 2.35
CA LYS A 74 8.25 -6.92 1.15
C LYS A 74 6.78 -6.62 1.41
N VAL A 75 6.19 -5.78 0.57
CA VAL A 75 4.75 -5.48 0.60
C VAL A 75 4.03 -6.50 -0.26
N VAL A 76 3.21 -7.35 0.37
CA VAL A 76 2.49 -8.45 -0.30
C VAL A 76 0.99 -8.35 -0.05
N TYR A 77 0.21 -8.58 -1.08
CA TYR A 77 -1.25 -8.70 -1.04
C TYR A 77 -1.63 -10.17 -1.28
N PRO A 78 -1.77 -10.98 -0.24
CA PRO A 78 -2.14 -12.38 -0.39
C PRO A 78 -3.64 -12.54 -0.67
N ALA A 79 -3.98 -13.51 -1.49
CA ALA A 79 -5.36 -13.94 -1.70
C ALA A 79 -5.47 -15.45 -1.46
N SER A 80 -6.58 -15.91 -0.90
CA SER A 80 -6.83 -17.32 -0.65
C SER A 80 -8.31 -17.68 -0.67
N VAL A 81 -8.61 -18.94 -0.92
CA VAL A 81 -9.96 -19.48 -0.78
C VAL A 81 -10.27 -19.75 0.69
N LEU A 82 -11.42 -19.28 1.17
CA LEU A 82 -11.87 -19.58 2.53
C LEU A 82 -12.28 -21.05 2.65
N LYS A 83 -11.79 -21.74 3.68
CA LYS A 83 -12.16 -23.14 3.97
C LYS A 83 -13.67 -23.31 4.23
N SER A 84 -14.33 -22.28 4.75
CA SER A 84 -15.76 -22.28 5.03
C SER A 84 -16.64 -21.97 3.81
N SER A 85 -16.04 -21.66 2.65
CA SER A 85 -16.80 -21.37 1.44
C SER A 85 -17.54 -22.62 0.94
N GLY A 86 -18.83 -22.47 0.65
CA GLY A 86 -19.62 -23.49 -0.05
C GLY A 86 -19.32 -23.58 -1.55
N ARG A 87 -18.44 -22.69 -2.08
CA ARG A 87 -18.06 -22.59 -3.49
C ARG A 87 -16.55 -22.58 -3.66
N GLN A 88 -15.88 -23.53 -3.03
CA GLN A 88 -14.39 -23.56 -3.03
C GLN A 88 -13.83 -23.76 -4.44
N LYS A 89 -14.49 -24.55 -5.28
CA LYS A 89 -14.05 -24.79 -6.65
C LYS A 89 -14.08 -23.52 -7.49
N GLU A 90 -15.20 -22.81 -7.48
CA GLU A 90 -15.36 -21.55 -8.22
C GLU A 90 -14.41 -20.46 -7.70
N ALA A 91 -14.17 -20.42 -6.40
CA ALA A 91 -13.22 -19.49 -5.79
C ALA A 91 -11.77 -19.83 -6.21
N GLN A 92 -11.42 -21.11 -6.30
CA GLN A 92 -10.11 -21.53 -6.79
C GLN A 92 -9.94 -21.20 -8.28
N ASP A 93 -10.96 -21.48 -9.10
CA ASP A 93 -10.97 -21.13 -10.53
C ASP A 93 -10.74 -19.61 -10.71
N PHE A 94 -11.29 -18.78 -9.82
CA PHE A 94 -11.07 -17.33 -9.83
C PHE A 94 -9.63 -16.96 -9.41
N LEU A 95 -9.07 -17.59 -8.39
CA LEU A 95 -7.66 -17.38 -8.03
C LEU A 95 -6.70 -17.76 -9.16
N ASP A 96 -6.99 -18.87 -9.83
CA ASP A 96 -6.21 -19.34 -10.98
C ASP A 96 -6.29 -18.32 -12.13
N PHE A 97 -7.49 -17.75 -12.37
CA PHE A 97 -7.67 -16.66 -13.32
C PHE A 97 -6.85 -15.41 -12.94
N LEU A 98 -6.82 -15.04 -11.65
CA LEU A 98 -6.03 -13.89 -11.17
C LEU A 98 -4.53 -14.07 -11.40
N SER A 99 -4.04 -15.32 -11.42
CA SER A 99 -2.66 -15.66 -11.74
C SER A 99 -2.38 -15.74 -13.26
N GLY A 100 -3.43 -15.62 -14.07
CA GLY A 100 -3.33 -15.70 -15.52
C GLY A 100 -2.92 -14.37 -16.20
N PRO A 101 -2.51 -14.42 -17.47
CA PRO A 101 -1.92 -13.27 -18.17
C PRO A 101 -2.87 -12.08 -18.32
N LYS A 102 -4.17 -12.30 -18.41
CA LYS A 102 -5.16 -11.21 -18.54
C LYS A 102 -5.26 -10.38 -17.25
N ALA A 103 -5.33 -11.05 -16.09
CA ALA A 103 -5.38 -10.37 -14.80
C ALA A 103 -4.03 -9.73 -14.47
N GLN A 104 -2.93 -10.42 -14.75
CA GLN A 104 -1.58 -9.90 -14.59
C GLN A 104 -1.39 -8.58 -15.34
N ALA A 105 -1.79 -8.49 -16.61
CA ALA A 105 -1.70 -7.26 -17.40
C ALA A 105 -2.49 -6.09 -16.75
N VAL A 106 -3.62 -6.37 -16.10
CA VAL A 106 -4.39 -5.35 -15.37
C VAL A 106 -3.64 -4.91 -14.12
N PHE A 107 -3.12 -5.83 -13.33
CA PHE A 107 -2.36 -5.52 -12.12
C PHE A 107 -1.12 -4.69 -12.43
N GLU A 108 -0.33 -5.09 -13.42
CA GLU A 108 0.89 -4.38 -13.81
C GLU A 108 0.60 -2.95 -14.28
N ARG A 109 -0.50 -2.76 -15.01
CA ARG A 109 -0.90 -1.43 -15.50
C ARG A 109 -1.16 -0.43 -14.37
N ILE A 110 -1.63 -0.87 -13.22
CA ILE A 110 -1.91 -0.02 -12.05
C ILE A 110 -0.81 -0.06 -11.00
N GLY A 111 0.32 -0.71 -11.29
CA GLY A 111 1.54 -0.64 -10.48
C GLY A 111 1.77 -1.82 -9.53
N PHE A 112 0.97 -2.90 -9.60
CA PHE A 112 1.30 -4.15 -8.92
C PHE A 112 2.32 -4.96 -9.71
N SER A 113 3.09 -5.77 -9.01
CA SER A 113 3.86 -6.87 -9.58
C SER A 113 3.34 -8.19 -9.04
N MET A 114 3.44 -9.25 -9.85
CA MET A 114 3.08 -10.58 -9.37
C MET A 114 4.12 -11.06 -8.35
N ALA A 115 3.65 -11.70 -7.28
CA ALA A 115 4.55 -12.34 -6.33
C ALA A 115 5.22 -13.55 -6.99
N GLU A 116 6.53 -13.66 -6.79
CA GLU A 116 7.31 -14.83 -7.18
C GLU A 116 7.02 -16.03 -6.27
#